data_deecae00f222126646f9ab2c39931de2
#
_entry.id   deecae00f222126646f9ab2c39931de2
#
_cell.length_a   1.000
_cell.length_b   1.000
_cell.length_c   1.000
_cell.angle_alpha   90.00
_cell.angle_beta   90.00
_cell.angle_gamma   90.00
#
_symmetry.space_group_name_H-M   'P 1'
#
loop_
_entity.id
_entity.type
_entity.pdbx_description
1 polymer ?
#
loop_
_entity_poly.entity_id
_entity_poly.type
_entity_poly.pdbx_seq_one_letter_code
_entity_poly.pdbx_strand_id
1 'polypeptide(L)'
;MQYDVLQLAGHPPAERALLFDFIVSEMTVLSERHPHRIDDIVTTLKAQRNALLDVANELNDKFTRIATKYSISLDIIWAICYIARYALDGFKYCEKSSELEALMSEKYDEVEDEVLRVLEETHRCSSMIENFNSRLRPYLDKRKFLSQKRLALIQFYLNHKPFMRSKHERLKKDV
;
A
#
# COMPACT_ATOMS: atom_id res chain seq x y z
N MET A 1 12.04 1.18 0.69
CA MET A 1 10.89 1.82 1.36
C MET A 1 9.56 1.53 0.67
N GLN A 2 9.38 1.86 -0.61
CA GLN A 2 8.10 1.64 -1.30
C GLN A 2 7.66 0.17 -1.27
N TYR A 3 8.54 -0.77 -1.54
CA TYR A 3 8.21 -2.19 -1.64
C TYR A 3 8.15 -2.92 -0.29
N ASP A 4 8.88 -2.47 0.72
CA ASP A 4 9.00 -3.23 1.97
C ASP A 4 8.21 -2.60 3.12
N VAL A 5 8.02 -1.29 3.11
CA VAL A 5 7.30 -0.56 4.17
C VAL A 5 5.89 -0.17 3.73
N LEU A 6 5.76 0.39 2.52
CA LEU A 6 4.51 1.01 2.08
C LEU A 6 3.62 0.08 1.23
N GLN A 7 4.09 -1.05 0.74
CA GLN A 7 3.27 -1.97 -0.04
C GLN A 7 2.25 -2.69 0.85
N LEU A 8 1.00 -2.89 0.36
CA LEU A 8 -0.03 -3.62 1.11
C LEU A 8 0.41 -5.06 1.40
N ALA A 9 0.74 -5.81 0.36
CA ALA A 9 1.34 -7.13 0.48
C ALA A 9 2.80 -7.00 0.95
N GLY A 10 3.08 -7.30 2.21
CA GLY A 10 4.42 -7.12 2.77
C GLY A 10 4.54 -7.60 4.21
N HIS A 11 5.48 -7.04 4.92
CA HIS A 11 5.83 -7.43 6.29
C HIS A 11 4.78 -7.03 7.34
N PRO A 12 4.76 -7.70 8.50
CA PRO A 12 3.97 -7.29 9.68
C PRO A 12 4.31 -5.87 10.16
N PRO A 13 3.41 -5.20 10.93
CA PRO A 13 3.62 -3.82 11.38
C PRO A 13 4.94 -3.59 12.13
N ALA A 14 5.34 -4.53 12.99
CA ALA A 14 6.57 -4.41 13.76
C ALA A 14 7.81 -4.38 12.87
N GLU A 15 7.89 -5.27 11.88
CA GLU A 15 8.99 -5.30 10.92
C GLU A 15 9.00 -4.05 10.03
N ARG A 16 7.83 -3.59 9.58
CA ARG A 16 7.73 -2.35 8.80
C ARG A 16 8.20 -1.14 9.61
N ALA A 17 7.89 -1.08 10.89
CA ALA A 17 8.36 -0.02 11.76
C ALA A 17 9.89 -0.03 11.88
N LEU A 18 10.50 -1.21 12.09
CA LEU A 18 11.96 -1.36 12.13
C LEU A 18 12.63 -0.96 10.81
N LEU A 19 12.08 -1.42 9.68
CA LEU A 19 12.58 -1.06 8.35
C LEU A 19 12.44 0.45 8.08
N PHE A 20 11.34 1.05 8.48
CA PHE A 20 11.12 2.48 8.35
C PHE A 20 12.15 3.27 9.17
N ASP A 21 12.31 2.93 10.45
CA ASP A 21 13.23 3.60 11.36
C ASP A 21 14.69 3.44 10.90
N PHE A 22 15.06 2.26 10.39
CA PHE A 22 16.37 2.03 9.77
C PHE A 22 16.59 2.94 8.56
N ILE A 23 15.63 2.99 7.61
CA ILE A 23 15.74 3.84 6.42
C ILE A 23 15.87 5.32 6.79
N VAL A 24 15.07 5.79 7.76
CA VAL A 24 15.12 7.18 8.22
C VAL A 24 16.45 7.48 8.93
N SER A 25 17.01 6.51 9.67
CA SER A 25 18.34 6.62 10.27
C SER A 25 19.43 6.79 9.22
N GLU A 26 19.45 5.92 8.21
CA GLU A 26 20.40 6.00 7.10
C GLU A 26 20.29 7.32 6.31
N MET A 27 19.04 7.77 6.07
CA MET A 27 18.80 9.05 5.42
C MET A 27 19.25 10.23 6.29
N THR A 28 19.17 10.14 7.62
CA THR A 28 19.67 11.16 8.53
C THR A 28 21.20 11.29 8.43
N VAL A 29 21.91 10.17 8.36
CA VAL A 29 23.37 10.16 8.13
C VAL A 29 23.75 10.77 6.77
N LEU A 30 22.96 10.48 5.74
CA LEU A 30 23.15 11.07 4.41
C LEU A 30 22.85 12.58 4.39
N SER A 31 21.92 13.03 5.19
CA SER A 31 21.53 14.44 5.32
C SER A 31 22.67 15.30 5.88
N GLU A 32 23.51 14.76 6.76
CA GLU A 32 24.72 15.44 7.24
C GLU A 32 25.68 15.80 6.10
N ARG A 33 25.72 14.97 5.04
CA ARG A 33 26.55 15.19 3.85
C ARG A 33 25.87 16.06 2.78
N HIS A 34 24.54 16.05 2.72
CA HIS A 34 23.74 16.73 1.70
C HIS A 34 22.51 17.41 2.30
N PRO A 35 22.66 18.39 3.25
CA PRO A 35 21.56 18.92 4.04
C PRO A 35 20.45 19.52 3.17
N HIS A 36 20.79 20.34 2.16
CA HIS A 36 19.80 21.04 1.34
C HIS A 36 18.87 20.15 0.49
N ARG A 37 19.12 18.85 0.41
CA ARG A 37 18.33 17.92 -0.41
C ARG A 37 17.55 16.90 0.40
N ILE A 38 18.03 16.56 1.58
CA ILE A 38 17.55 15.39 2.34
C ILE A 38 16.84 15.80 3.63
N ASP A 39 17.21 16.92 4.27
CA ASP A 39 16.67 17.35 5.56
C ASP A 39 15.14 17.48 5.56
N ASP A 40 14.58 18.13 4.54
CA ASP A 40 13.13 18.30 4.43
C ASP A 40 12.42 16.96 4.27
N ILE A 41 13.04 16.01 3.54
CA ILE A 41 12.49 14.68 3.34
C ILE A 41 12.51 13.89 4.66
N VAL A 42 13.64 13.92 5.37
CA VAL A 42 13.79 13.23 6.66
C VAL A 42 12.80 13.80 7.68
N THR A 43 12.68 15.12 7.75
CA THR A 43 11.74 15.80 8.64
C THR A 43 10.30 15.39 8.33
N THR A 44 9.93 15.40 7.05
CA THR A 44 8.60 14.98 6.59
C THR A 44 8.31 13.51 6.91
N LEU A 45 9.27 12.61 6.65
CA LEU A 45 9.10 11.19 6.96
C LEU A 45 8.93 10.96 8.46
N LYS A 46 9.73 11.60 9.31
CA LYS A 46 9.60 11.52 10.77
C LYS A 46 8.23 12.00 11.24
N ALA A 47 7.75 13.12 10.71
CA ALA A 47 6.44 13.67 11.04
C ALA A 47 5.27 12.77 10.59
N GLN A 48 5.42 12.07 9.47
CA GLN A 48 4.36 11.22 8.90
C GLN A 48 4.49 9.74 9.28
N ARG A 49 5.43 9.35 10.13
CA ARG A 49 5.72 7.96 10.50
C ARG A 49 4.46 7.15 10.84
N ASN A 50 3.65 7.65 11.75
CA ASN A 50 2.45 6.96 12.21
C ASN A 50 1.43 6.79 11.07
N ALA A 51 1.17 7.86 10.32
CA ALA A 51 0.24 7.80 9.18
C ALA A 51 0.69 6.82 8.07
N LEU A 52 2.01 6.71 7.84
CA LEU A 52 2.57 5.77 6.85
C LEU A 52 2.49 4.31 7.30
N LEU A 53 2.54 4.06 8.61
CA LEU A 53 2.47 2.71 9.19
C LEU A 53 1.03 2.30 9.56
N ASP A 54 0.07 3.23 9.57
CA ASP A 54 -1.30 3.00 10.04
C ASP A 54 -2.04 1.95 9.21
N VAL A 55 -1.80 1.92 7.90
CA VAL A 55 -2.35 0.89 7.01
C VAL A 55 -1.93 -0.52 7.42
N ALA A 56 -0.68 -0.69 7.89
CA ALA A 56 -0.20 -1.99 8.35
C ALA A 56 -0.89 -2.41 9.65
N ASN A 57 -1.20 -1.46 10.53
CA ASN A 57 -1.97 -1.73 11.75
C ASN A 57 -3.42 -2.10 11.42
N GLU A 58 -4.07 -1.40 10.49
CA GLU A 58 -5.41 -1.75 10.01
C GLU A 58 -5.46 -3.17 9.43
N LEU A 59 -4.47 -3.54 8.62
CA LEU A 59 -4.35 -4.90 8.09
C LEU A 59 -4.14 -5.92 9.20
N ASN A 60 -3.33 -5.61 10.21
CA ASN A 60 -3.09 -6.49 11.34
C ASN A 60 -4.37 -6.80 12.11
N ASP A 61 -5.23 -5.82 12.31
CA ASP A 61 -6.52 -6.01 12.97
C ASP A 61 -7.45 -6.91 12.14
N LYS A 62 -7.49 -6.73 10.83
CA LYS A 62 -8.26 -7.58 9.91
C LYS A 62 -7.71 -9.00 9.89
N PHE A 63 -6.40 -9.17 9.82
CA PHE A 63 -5.73 -10.48 9.83
C PHE A 63 -5.87 -11.21 11.16
N THR A 64 -5.89 -10.50 12.29
CA THR A 64 -6.17 -11.08 13.59
C THR A 64 -7.57 -11.72 13.65
N ARG A 65 -8.56 -11.12 12.98
CA ARG A 65 -9.91 -11.70 12.87
C ARG A 65 -9.89 -12.98 12.04
N ILE A 66 -9.15 -13.02 10.93
CA ILE A 66 -8.97 -14.22 10.10
C ILE A 66 -8.26 -15.32 10.91
N ALA A 67 -7.17 -14.99 11.58
CA ALA A 67 -6.41 -15.89 12.43
C ALA A 67 -7.30 -16.55 13.50
N THR A 68 -8.14 -15.75 14.16
CA THR A 68 -9.10 -16.23 15.17
C THR A 68 -10.18 -17.12 14.54
N LYS A 69 -10.75 -16.72 13.40
CA LYS A 69 -11.82 -17.47 12.70
C LYS A 69 -11.38 -18.87 12.30
N TYR A 70 -10.18 -19.01 11.77
CA TYR A 70 -9.65 -20.29 11.29
C TYR A 70 -8.77 -21.03 12.33
N SER A 71 -8.55 -20.43 13.50
CA SER A 71 -7.64 -20.95 14.56
C SER A 71 -6.22 -21.20 14.03
N ILE A 72 -5.69 -20.24 13.29
CA ILE A 72 -4.36 -20.27 12.67
C ILE A 72 -3.49 -19.17 13.27
N SER A 73 -2.18 -19.38 13.29
CA SER A 73 -1.23 -18.35 13.75
C SER A 73 -1.29 -17.11 12.85
N LEU A 74 -1.23 -15.93 13.47
CA LEU A 74 -1.16 -14.65 12.76
C LEU A 74 0.08 -14.56 11.85
N ASP A 75 1.18 -15.21 12.22
CA ASP A 75 2.41 -15.24 11.43
C ASP A 75 2.19 -15.95 10.07
N ILE A 76 1.37 -17.00 10.05
CA ILE A 76 1.00 -17.70 8.81
C ILE A 76 0.17 -16.78 7.91
N ILE A 77 -0.79 -16.04 8.47
CA ILE A 77 -1.59 -15.06 7.72
C ILE A 77 -0.69 -13.98 7.11
N TRP A 78 0.29 -13.48 7.88
CA TRP A 78 1.26 -12.53 7.35
C TRP A 78 2.20 -13.14 6.30
N ALA A 79 2.54 -14.43 6.41
CA ALA A 79 3.31 -15.14 5.38
C ALA A 79 2.51 -15.22 4.06
N ILE A 80 1.21 -15.55 4.10
CA ILE A 80 0.33 -15.52 2.92
C ILE A 80 0.27 -14.09 2.34
N CYS A 81 0.06 -13.08 3.17
CA CYS A 81 0.08 -11.68 2.75
C CYS A 81 1.42 -11.31 2.07
N TYR A 82 2.53 -11.78 2.61
CA TYR A 82 3.86 -11.49 2.06
C TYR A 82 4.07 -12.11 0.68
N ILE A 83 3.63 -13.34 0.46
CA ILE A 83 3.78 -14.00 -0.85
C ILE A 83 2.83 -13.43 -1.92
N ALA A 84 1.71 -12.83 -1.53
CA ALA A 84 0.80 -12.13 -2.43
C ALA A 84 1.44 -10.95 -3.19
N ARG A 85 2.66 -10.56 -2.82
CA ARG A 85 3.46 -9.56 -3.56
C ARG A 85 4.05 -10.10 -4.87
N TYR A 86 4.13 -11.42 -5.02
CA TYR A 86 4.65 -12.06 -6.23
C TYR A 86 3.51 -12.29 -7.23
N ALA A 87 3.86 -12.44 -8.51
CA ALA A 87 2.87 -12.82 -9.51
C ALA A 87 2.34 -14.23 -9.21
N LEU A 88 1.03 -14.43 -9.29
CA LEU A 88 0.35 -15.69 -8.93
C LEU A 88 0.89 -16.93 -9.68
N ASP A 89 1.40 -16.75 -10.89
CA ASP A 89 1.98 -17.76 -11.76
C ASP A 89 3.53 -17.79 -11.71
N GLY A 90 4.11 -16.96 -10.83
CA GLY A 90 5.55 -16.86 -10.69
C GLY A 90 6.14 -18.01 -9.88
N PHE A 91 7.34 -18.49 -10.28
CA PHE A 91 8.05 -19.56 -9.58
C PHE A 91 8.15 -19.36 -8.06
N LYS A 92 8.48 -18.12 -7.64
CA LYS A 92 8.59 -17.78 -6.21
C LYS A 92 7.26 -17.84 -5.46
N TYR A 93 6.15 -17.53 -6.13
CA TYR A 93 4.83 -17.68 -5.54
C TYR A 93 4.53 -19.18 -5.35
N CYS A 94 4.64 -19.99 -6.39
CA CYS A 94 4.36 -21.42 -6.33
C CYS A 94 5.24 -22.15 -5.29
N GLU A 95 6.53 -21.81 -5.18
CA GLU A 95 7.43 -22.40 -4.20
C GLU A 95 6.94 -22.13 -2.77
N LYS A 96 6.67 -20.84 -2.45
CA LYS A 96 6.28 -20.43 -1.10
C LYS A 96 4.85 -20.78 -0.74
N SER A 97 3.92 -20.76 -1.70
CA SER A 97 2.54 -21.21 -1.47
C SER A 97 2.48 -22.69 -1.16
N SER A 98 3.27 -23.54 -1.87
CA SER A 98 3.33 -24.97 -1.60
C SER A 98 3.84 -25.30 -0.19
N GLU A 99 4.78 -24.53 0.35
CA GLU A 99 5.25 -24.68 1.73
C GLU A 99 4.12 -24.38 2.75
N LEU A 100 3.35 -23.32 2.52
CA LEU A 100 2.22 -22.94 3.39
C LEU A 100 1.02 -23.89 3.25
N GLU A 101 0.74 -24.34 2.02
CA GLU A 101 -0.29 -25.33 1.75
C GLU A 101 0.01 -26.65 2.48
N ALA A 102 1.26 -27.10 2.49
CA ALA A 102 1.69 -28.28 3.24
C ALA A 102 1.48 -28.15 4.76
N LEU A 103 1.57 -26.92 5.30
CA LEU A 103 1.34 -26.65 6.72
C LEU A 103 -0.16 -26.54 7.07
N MET A 104 -1.00 -26.05 6.16
CA MET A 104 -2.40 -25.72 6.42
C MET A 104 -3.40 -26.73 5.85
N SER A 105 -2.96 -27.60 4.95
CA SER A 105 -3.79 -28.60 4.27
C SER A 105 -5.04 -27.98 3.62
N GLU A 106 -6.21 -28.55 3.83
CA GLU A 106 -7.48 -28.15 3.21
C GLU A 106 -7.93 -26.69 3.49
N LYS A 107 -7.35 -26.04 4.50
CA LYS A 107 -7.76 -24.65 4.85
C LYS A 107 -7.00 -23.57 4.08
N TYR A 108 -5.96 -23.94 3.35
CA TYR A 108 -5.08 -22.95 2.70
C TYR A 108 -5.84 -22.07 1.71
N ASP A 109 -6.58 -22.65 0.79
CA ASP A 109 -7.27 -21.91 -0.28
C ASP A 109 -8.30 -20.93 0.28
N GLU A 110 -9.09 -21.36 1.28
CA GLU A 110 -10.10 -20.48 1.90
C GLU A 110 -9.45 -19.28 2.63
N VAL A 111 -8.33 -19.52 3.30
CA VAL A 111 -7.62 -18.49 4.05
C VAL A 111 -6.91 -17.54 3.10
N GLU A 112 -6.28 -18.07 2.04
CA GLU A 112 -5.64 -17.26 1.00
C GLU A 112 -6.65 -16.34 0.31
N ASP A 113 -7.78 -16.86 -0.11
CA ASP A 113 -8.86 -16.07 -0.73
C ASP A 113 -9.34 -14.94 0.19
N GLU A 114 -9.47 -15.22 1.49
CA GLU A 114 -9.90 -14.20 2.45
C GLU A 114 -8.81 -13.14 2.68
N VAL A 115 -7.54 -13.52 2.73
CA VAL A 115 -6.40 -12.59 2.82
C VAL A 115 -6.33 -11.71 1.57
N LEU A 116 -6.43 -12.30 0.38
CA LEU A 116 -6.41 -11.56 -0.89
C LEU A 116 -7.58 -10.58 -0.98
N ARG A 117 -8.78 -11.00 -0.57
CA ARG A 117 -9.96 -10.12 -0.51
C ARG A 117 -9.72 -8.93 0.43
N VAL A 118 -9.14 -9.14 1.61
CA VAL A 118 -8.81 -8.06 2.54
C VAL A 118 -7.80 -7.09 1.92
N LEU A 119 -6.80 -7.59 1.19
CA LEU A 119 -5.84 -6.75 0.48
C LEU A 119 -6.50 -5.92 -0.63
N GLU A 120 -7.43 -6.50 -1.40
CA GLU A 120 -8.19 -5.81 -2.44
C GLU A 120 -9.11 -4.71 -1.88
N GLU A 121 -9.79 -5.01 -0.75
CA GLU A 121 -10.70 -4.08 -0.08
C GLU A 121 -9.97 -2.96 0.67
N THR A 122 -8.69 -3.15 1.01
CA THR A 122 -7.92 -2.15 1.74
C THR A 122 -7.34 -1.10 0.80
N HIS A 123 -7.96 0.08 0.81
CA HIS A 123 -7.54 1.20 -0.02
C HIS A 123 -6.37 1.95 0.62
N ARG A 124 -5.29 2.14 -0.13
CA ARG A 124 -4.18 3.01 0.27
C ARG A 124 -4.46 4.45 -0.10
N CYS A 125 -4.20 5.37 0.82
CA CYS A 125 -4.19 6.80 0.49
C CYS A 125 -3.24 7.10 -0.69
N SER A 126 -2.12 6.36 -0.82
CA SER A 126 -1.20 6.51 -1.96
C SER A 126 -1.85 6.18 -3.31
N SER A 127 -2.69 5.14 -3.40
CA SER A 127 -3.38 4.80 -4.65
C SER A 127 -4.39 5.88 -5.05
N MET A 128 -5.04 6.51 -4.10
CA MET A 128 -5.92 7.67 -4.35
C MET A 128 -5.10 8.88 -4.82
N ILE A 129 -3.95 9.14 -4.19
CA ILE A 129 -3.04 10.23 -4.58
C ILE A 129 -2.43 9.96 -5.96
N GLU A 130 -2.02 8.73 -6.25
CA GLU A 130 -1.51 8.34 -7.57
C GLU A 130 -2.57 8.48 -8.66
N ASN A 131 -3.79 8.05 -8.39
CA ASN A 131 -4.93 8.25 -9.29
C ASN A 131 -5.19 9.75 -9.51
N PHE A 132 -5.20 10.53 -8.44
CA PHE A 132 -5.36 11.98 -8.51
C PHE A 132 -4.21 12.63 -9.30
N ASN A 133 -2.97 12.27 -9.02
CA ASN A 133 -1.79 12.77 -9.74
C ASN A 133 -1.81 12.36 -11.22
N SER A 134 -2.21 11.14 -11.55
CA SER A 134 -2.33 10.70 -12.96
C SER A 134 -3.37 11.52 -13.73
N ARG A 135 -4.45 11.91 -13.05
CA ARG A 135 -5.49 12.80 -13.63
C ARG A 135 -5.04 14.26 -13.73
N LEU A 136 -4.14 14.70 -12.82
CA LEU A 136 -3.59 16.07 -12.82
C LEU A 136 -2.48 16.25 -13.86
N ARG A 137 -1.62 15.26 -14.07
CA ARG A 137 -0.46 15.36 -14.99
C ARG A 137 -0.78 16.01 -16.35
N PRO A 138 -1.83 15.61 -17.08
CA PRO A 138 -2.14 16.21 -18.37
C PRO A 138 -2.38 17.74 -18.33
N TYR A 139 -2.77 18.25 -17.16
CA TYR A 139 -3.00 19.68 -16.95
C TYR A 139 -1.76 20.44 -16.45
N LEU A 140 -0.80 19.71 -15.87
CA LEU A 140 0.43 20.26 -15.28
C LEU A 140 1.62 20.23 -16.23
N ASP A 141 1.79 19.14 -17.01
CA ASP A 141 3.01 18.86 -17.81
C ASP A 141 3.32 19.90 -18.89
N LYS A 142 2.35 20.71 -19.28
CA LYS A 142 2.52 21.70 -20.37
C LYS A 142 2.90 23.11 -19.91
N ARG A 143 3.14 23.36 -18.61
CA ARG A 143 3.39 24.72 -18.12
C ARG A 143 4.35 24.80 -16.94
N LYS A 144 5.30 25.75 -17.05
CA LYS A 144 6.31 26.04 -16.00
C LYS A 144 5.74 26.71 -14.73
N PHE A 145 4.56 27.35 -14.80
CA PHE A 145 3.96 28.06 -13.67
C PHE A 145 2.46 27.82 -13.62
N LEU A 146 1.97 27.46 -12.43
CA LEU A 146 0.56 27.34 -12.11
C LEU A 146 0.14 28.43 -11.14
N SER A 147 -0.77 29.32 -11.56
CA SER A 147 -1.37 30.27 -10.64
C SER A 147 -2.39 29.57 -9.74
N GLN A 148 -2.60 30.11 -8.53
CA GLN A 148 -3.54 29.58 -7.55
C GLN A 148 -4.99 29.54 -8.09
N LYS A 149 -5.37 30.56 -8.91
CA LYS A 149 -6.68 30.62 -9.58
C LYS A 149 -6.87 29.43 -10.55
N ARG A 150 -5.82 29.02 -11.22
CA ARG A 150 -5.88 27.90 -12.16
C ARG A 150 -5.93 26.56 -11.44
N LEU A 151 -5.22 26.40 -10.32
CA LEU A 151 -5.35 25.22 -9.48
C LEU A 151 -6.78 25.06 -8.97
N ALA A 152 -7.41 26.15 -8.51
CA ALA A 152 -8.82 26.14 -8.09
C ALA A 152 -9.76 25.75 -9.24
N LEU A 153 -9.51 26.20 -10.46
CA LEU A 153 -10.31 25.83 -11.64
C LEU A 153 -10.14 24.34 -11.98
N ILE A 154 -8.91 23.82 -11.94
CA ILE A 154 -8.64 22.39 -12.16
C ILE A 154 -9.32 21.55 -11.08
N GLN A 155 -9.23 21.94 -9.81
CA GLN A 155 -9.90 21.28 -8.70
C GLN A 155 -11.42 21.27 -8.89
N PHE A 156 -12.01 22.41 -9.23
CA PHE A 156 -13.44 22.49 -9.56
C PHE A 156 -13.82 21.53 -10.67
N TYR A 157 -13.10 21.57 -11.79
CA TYR A 157 -13.34 20.68 -12.94
C TYR A 157 -13.24 19.20 -12.57
N LEU A 158 -12.20 18.80 -11.83
CA LEU A 158 -12.00 17.41 -11.43
C LEU A 158 -13.08 16.91 -10.46
N ASN A 159 -13.57 17.79 -9.57
CA ASN A 159 -14.64 17.46 -8.62
C ASN A 159 -16.02 17.33 -9.29
N HIS A 160 -16.24 18.01 -10.42
CA HIS A 160 -17.53 18.01 -11.11
C HIS A 160 -17.53 17.14 -12.38
N LYS A 161 -16.36 16.58 -12.76
CA LYS A 161 -16.29 15.66 -13.90
C LYS A 161 -16.92 14.32 -13.51
N PRO A 162 -17.95 13.84 -14.25
CA PRO A 162 -18.54 12.54 -13.98
C PRO A 162 -17.48 11.45 -14.06
N PHE A 163 -17.55 10.48 -13.16
CA PHE A 163 -16.64 9.33 -13.12
C PHE A 163 -16.73 8.61 -14.48
N MET A 164 -15.63 8.52 -15.20
CA MET A 164 -15.57 7.65 -16.37
C MET A 164 -15.75 6.21 -15.88
N ARG A 165 -16.66 5.46 -16.49
CA ARG A 165 -16.99 4.08 -16.14
C ARG A 165 -15.71 3.26 -15.91
N SER A 166 -15.59 2.68 -14.73
CA SER A 166 -14.54 1.72 -14.44
C SER A 166 -14.65 0.53 -15.40
N LYS A 167 -13.54 0.00 -15.90
CA LYS A 167 -13.51 -1.24 -16.67
C LYS A 167 -13.83 -2.48 -15.81
N HIS A 168 -13.83 -2.34 -14.48
CA HIS A 168 -14.19 -3.42 -13.55
C HIS A 168 -15.72 -3.54 -13.45
N GLU A 169 -16.24 -4.71 -13.78
CA GLU A 169 -17.68 -5.01 -13.76
C GLU A 169 -18.35 -4.86 -12.38
N ARG A 170 -17.58 -4.95 -11.29
CA ARG A 170 -18.07 -4.80 -9.91
C ARG A 170 -18.66 -3.43 -9.60
N LEU A 171 -18.25 -2.37 -10.29
CA LEU A 171 -18.78 -1.01 -10.08
C LEU A 171 -20.03 -0.69 -10.95
N LYS A 172 -20.55 -1.66 -11.70
CA LYS A 172 -21.76 -1.50 -12.51
C LYS A 172 -23.08 -1.77 -11.75
N LYS A 173 -23.01 -2.27 -10.50
CA LYS A 173 -24.21 -2.73 -9.77
C LYS A 173 -24.83 -1.72 -8.80
N ASP A 174 -24.19 -0.56 -8.56
CA ASP A 174 -24.63 0.42 -7.56
C ASP A 174 -24.95 1.80 -8.18
N VAL A 175 -25.68 1.83 -9.29
CA VAL A 175 -26.34 3.04 -9.81
C VAL A 175 -27.75 2.71 -10.22
#